data_1c2ef7e0cb067f5e6bd9ce480c050233
#
_entry.id   1c2ef7e0cb067f5e6bd9ce480c050233
#
_cell.length_a   1.000
_cell.length_b   1.000
_cell.length_c   1.000
_cell.angle_alpha   90.00
_cell.angle_beta   90.00
_cell.angle_gamma   90.00
#
_symmetry.space_group_name_H-M   'P 1'
#
loop_
_entity.id
_entity.type
_entity.pdbx_description
1 polymer ?
#
loop_
_entity_poly.entity_id
_entity_poly.type
_entity_poly.pdbx_seq_one_letter_code
_entity_poly.pdbx_strand_id
1 'polypeptide(L)'
;LYLNNNPQLFLDMIDETYNKYNKPIWITEMAVVDNQATSIDNNKYSPIQILGTMRTLLPELYNRKYVHRFAWFNGTESSPNYPRLYSSRLYNDDESMTELGEYYANYKPNMLAGSGKDPVIEEVTEVPGNLLKNGTFESGSISPWGGFKNAVLNASVQDPNTGNFLARIEPHDGSIFQIIDVEEGKTYSHSFFHRWKTTPTNTFNA
;
A
#
# COMPACT_ATOMS: atom_id res chain seq x y z
N LEU A 1 -2.48 10.52 -15.82
CA LEU A 1 -1.42 11.05 -14.94
C LEU A 1 -0.15 10.24 -15.08
N TYR A 2 0.96 10.90 -15.39
CA TYR A 2 2.22 10.23 -15.67
C TYR A 2 3.22 10.47 -14.57
N LEU A 3 3.82 9.37 -14.07
CA LEU A 3 4.79 9.40 -12.99
C LEU A 3 6.21 9.43 -13.56
N ASN A 4 7.07 10.20 -12.93
CA ASN A 4 8.52 10.13 -13.16
C ASN A 4 9.18 9.09 -12.22
N ASN A 5 8.58 7.90 -12.11
CA ASN A 5 8.99 6.83 -11.22
C ASN A 5 9.15 7.27 -9.74
N ASN A 6 8.36 8.25 -9.32
CA ASN A 6 8.30 8.75 -7.96
C ASN A 6 6.87 8.59 -7.39
N PRO A 7 6.58 7.50 -6.67
CA PRO A 7 5.25 7.25 -6.14
C PRO A 7 4.81 8.32 -5.13
N GLN A 8 5.72 8.83 -4.30
CA GLN A 8 5.35 9.82 -3.28
C GLN A 8 4.84 11.12 -3.90
N LEU A 9 5.55 11.65 -4.89
CA LEU A 9 5.13 12.87 -5.57
C LEU A 9 3.74 12.73 -6.21
N PHE A 10 3.44 11.56 -6.74
CA PHE A 10 2.13 11.27 -7.30
C PHE A 10 1.04 11.24 -6.22
N LEU A 11 1.32 10.58 -5.09
CA LEU A 11 0.40 10.49 -3.96
C LEU A 11 0.13 11.88 -3.37
N ASP A 12 1.16 12.68 -3.19
CA ASP A 12 1.03 14.06 -2.70
C ASP A 12 0.09 14.88 -3.60
N MET A 13 0.23 14.77 -4.91
CA MET A 13 -0.65 15.45 -5.88
C MET A 13 -2.11 14.97 -5.77
N ILE A 14 -2.34 13.68 -5.56
CA ILE A 14 -3.68 13.14 -5.34
C ILE A 14 -4.27 13.66 -4.04
N ASP A 15 -3.47 13.69 -2.97
CA ASP A 15 -3.87 14.19 -1.67
C ASP A 15 -4.20 15.72 -1.73
N GLU A 16 -3.38 16.50 -2.39
CA GLU A 16 -3.64 17.93 -2.64
C GLU A 16 -4.91 18.15 -3.44
N THR A 17 -5.15 17.33 -4.47
CA THR A 17 -6.36 17.41 -5.29
C THR A 17 -7.60 17.14 -4.45
N TYR A 18 -7.56 16.11 -3.62
CA TYR A 18 -8.66 15.82 -2.71
C TYR A 18 -8.89 16.93 -1.71
N ASN A 19 -7.83 17.42 -1.07
CA ASN A 19 -7.91 18.51 -0.08
C ASN A 19 -8.51 19.79 -0.68
N LYS A 20 -8.23 20.05 -1.94
CA LYS A 20 -8.74 21.25 -2.64
C LYS A 20 -10.22 21.14 -3.01
N TYR A 21 -10.65 19.98 -3.48
CA TYR A 21 -11.98 19.84 -4.07
C TYR A 21 -12.96 19.06 -3.19
N ASN A 22 -12.47 18.28 -2.22
CA ASN A 22 -13.24 17.39 -1.34
C ASN A 22 -14.24 16.53 -2.13
N LYS A 23 -13.77 15.93 -3.22
CA LYS A 23 -14.56 15.07 -4.11
C LYS A 23 -13.85 13.74 -4.34
N PRO A 24 -14.59 12.64 -4.51
CA PRO A 24 -14.01 11.36 -4.92
C PRO A 24 -13.17 11.51 -6.18
N ILE A 25 -12.04 10.78 -6.21
CA ILE A 25 -11.08 10.84 -7.31
C ILE A 25 -11.15 9.53 -8.12
N TRP A 26 -11.25 9.67 -9.43
CA TRP A 26 -11.01 8.59 -10.37
C TRP A 26 -9.74 8.89 -11.14
N ILE A 27 -8.78 7.99 -11.05
CA ILE A 27 -7.54 8.05 -11.80
C ILE A 27 -7.72 7.18 -13.04
N THR A 28 -8.15 7.81 -14.11
CA THR A 28 -8.51 7.10 -15.36
C THR A 28 -7.31 6.54 -16.08
N GLU A 29 -6.15 7.17 -15.91
CA GLU A 29 -4.88 6.73 -16.49
C GLU A 29 -3.71 7.10 -15.57
N MET A 30 -2.84 6.16 -15.30
CA MET A 30 -1.55 6.38 -14.66
C MET A 30 -0.49 5.44 -15.20
N ALA A 31 0.72 5.94 -15.40
CA ALA A 31 1.87 5.15 -15.84
C ALA A 31 3.18 5.82 -15.42
N VAL A 32 4.24 5.06 -15.35
CA VAL A 32 5.59 5.62 -15.32
C VAL A 32 6.04 5.90 -16.74
N VAL A 33 6.45 7.13 -17.01
CA VAL A 33 6.81 7.59 -18.36
C VAL A 33 8.18 8.25 -18.35
N ASP A 34 9.03 7.86 -19.29
CA ASP A 34 10.22 8.62 -19.60
C ASP A 34 9.94 9.58 -20.78
N ASN A 35 9.61 10.81 -20.44
CA ASN A 35 9.30 11.83 -21.47
C ASN A 35 10.47 12.15 -22.45
N GLN A 36 11.68 11.72 -22.12
CA GLN A 36 12.87 11.96 -22.93
C GLN A 36 13.26 10.75 -23.80
N ALA A 37 12.65 9.59 -23.56
CA ALA A 37 12.95 8.41 -24.34
C ALA A 37 12.54 8.58 -25.81
N THR A 38 13.47 8.40 -26.72
CA THR A 38 13.30 8.40 -28.18
C THR A 38 13.42 7.01 -28.80
N SER A 39 13.91 6.04 -28.01
CA SER A 39 13.98 4.62 -28.34
C SER A 39 13.76 3.79 -27.07
N ILE A 40 13.44 2.51 -27.22
CA ILE A 40 13.29 1.59 -26.09
C ILE A 40 14.58 1.52 -25.29
N ASP A 41 15.71 1.46 -25.97
CA ASP A 41 17.04 1.27 -25.34
C ASP A 41 17.48 2.47 -24.49
N ASN A 42 16.97 3.66 -24.78
CA ASN A 42 17.30 4.85 -24.00
C ASN A 42 16.23 5.25 -22.98
N ASN A 43 15.25 4.39 -22.74
CA ASN A 43 14.31 4.60 -21.65
C ASN A 43 15.04 4.36 -20.31
N LYS A 44 15.09 5.40 -19.48
CA LYS A 44 15.82 5.36 -18.21
C LYS A 44 15.14 4.52 -17.12
N TYR A 45 13.88 4.14 -17.32
CA TYR A 45 13.14 3.31 -16.36
C TYR A 45 13.04 1.88 -16.88
N SER A 46 13.63 0.95 -16.16
CA SER A 46 13.47 -0.47 -16.44
C SER A 46 12.14 -1.02 -15.92
N PRO A 47 11.59 -2.10 -16.51
CA PRO A 47 10.37 -2.74 -16.01
C PRO A 47 10.42 -3.10 -14.51
N ILE A 48 11.58 -3.56 -14.01
CA ILE A 48 11.73 -3.93 -12.60
C ILE A 48 11.67 -2.70 -11.66
N GLN A 49 12.18 -1.55 -12.09
CA GLN A 49 12.05 -0.31 -11.33
C GLN A 49 10.59 0.15 -11.27
N ILE A 50 9.87 0.02 -12.39
CA ILE A 50 8.45 0.37 -12.47
C ILE A 50 7.61 -0.59 -11.62
N LEU A 51 7.94 -1.88 -11.60
CA LEU A 51 7.30 -2.85 -10.73
C LEU A 51 7.49 -2.49 -9.25
N GLY A 52 8.67 -2.02 -8.86
CA GLY A 52 8.92 -1.49 -7.53
C GLY A 52 8.02 -0.30 -7.18
N THR A 53 7.87 0.63 -8.12
CA THR A 53 6.94 1.78 -7.98
C THR A 53 5.49 1.32 -7.89
N MET A 54 5.05 0.38 -8.70
CA MET A 54 3.70 -0.16 -8.66
C MET A 54 3.41 -0.85 -7.32
N ARG A 55 4.35 -1.62 -6.79
CA ARG A 55 4.23 -2.29 -5.48
C ARG A 55 4.05 -1.30 -4.33
N THR A 56 4.63 -0.12 -4.44
CA THR A 56 4.44 0.95 -3.46
C THR A 56 3.12 1.69 -3.69
N LEU A 57 2.79 1.97 -4.94
CA LEU A 57 1.69 2.87 -5.29
C LEU A 57 0.31 2.23 -5.10
N LEU A 58 0.12 0.96 -5.53
CA LEU A 58 -1.21 0.35 -5.50
C LEU A 58 -1.79 0.22 -4.08
N PRO A 59 -1.04 -0.23 -3.06
CA PRO A 59 -1.54 -0.25 -1.69
C PRO A 59 -1.91 1.15 -1.18
N GLU A 60 -1.09 2.14 -1.50
CA GLU A 60 -1.31 3.51 -1.07
C GLU A 60 -2.54 4.16 -1.69
N LEU A 61 -2.76 3.95 -2.98
CA LEU A 61 -3.98 4.41 -3.67
C LEU A 61 -5.22 3.71 -3.11
N TYR A 62 -5.07 2.43 -2.82
CA TYR A 62 -6.14 1.62 -2.28
C TYR A 62 -6.57 2.06 -0.88
N ASN A 63 -5.61 2.42 -0.03
CA ASN A 63 -5.87 2.89 1.33
C ASN A 63 -6.48 4.30 1.39
N ARG A 64 -6.45 5.04 0.27
CA ARG A 64 -7.06 6.37 0.18
C ARG A 64 -8.54 6.27 -0.16
N LYS A 65 -9.41 6.35 0.84
CA LYS A 65 -10.88 6.19 0.70
C LYS A 65 -11.51 7.09 -0.38
N TYR A 66 -10.89 8.22 -0.65
CA TYR A 66 -11.35 9.15 -1.67
C TYR A 66 -10.86 8.80 -3.09
N VAL A 67 -9.97 7.83 -3.23
CA VAL A 67 -9.62 7.26 -4.53
C VAL A 67 -10.55 6.10 -4.81
N HIS A 68 -11.59 6.35 -5.60
CA HIS A 68 -12.62 5.35 -5.88
C HIS A 68 -12.24 4.37 -6.97
N ARG A 69 -11.45 4.81 -7.95
CA ARG A 69 -11.00 3.98 -9.08
C ARG A 69 -9.64 4.46 -9.56
N PHE A 70 -8.85 3.52 -10.02
CA PHE A 70 -7.62 3.81 -10.75
C PHE A 70 -7.40 2.77 -11.84
N ALA A 71 -6.73 3.18 -12.91
CA ALA A 71 -6.35 2.30 -14.00
C ALA A 71 -4.91 2.56 -14.41
N TRP A 72 -4.16 1.47 -14.56
CA TRP A 72 -2.83 1.53 -15.12
C TRP A 72 -2.91 1.66 -16.63
N PHE A 73 -2.13 2.56 -17.17
CA PHE A 73 -1.92 2.75 -18.59
C PHE A 73 -0.47 2.32 -18.90
N ASN A 74 -0.19 1.47 -19.79
CA ASN A 74 -0.78 1.03 -21.00
C ASN A 74 -0.95 -0.50 -21.01
N GLY A 75 -1.97 -1.02 -21.70
CA GLY A 75 -2.18 -2.47 -21.88
C GLY A 75 -1.21 -3.07 -22.88
N THR A 76 -1.35 -2.76 -24.14
CA THR A 76 -0.77 -3.48 -25.27
C THR A 76 0.12 -2.67 -26.19
N GLU A 77 0.29 -1.38 -26.01
CA GLU A 77 1.12 -0.58 -26.90
C GLU A 77 2.61 -0.81 -26.63
N SER A 78 3.08 -1.92 -27.08
CA SER A 78 4.47 -2.34 -27.12
C SER A 78 5.21 -1.83 -28.35
N SER A 79 4.52 -1.08 -29.20
CA SER A 79 5.09 -0.60 -30.45
C SER A 79 6.37 0.21 -30.18
N PRO A 80 7.40 0.01 -31.02
CA PRO A 80 8.56 0.90 -31.07
C PRO A 80 8.20 2.39 -31.22
N ASN A 81 6.94 2.67 -31.60
CA ASN A 81 6.42 4.03 -31.71
C ASN A 81 6.15 4.71 -30.35
N TYR A 82 6.15 3.95 -29.25
CA TYR A 82 5.91 4.51 -27.92
C TYR A 82 7.02 4.17 -26.92
N PRO A 83 8.27 4.53 -27.22
CA PRO A 83 9.41 4.16 -26.37
C PRO A 83 9.30 4.71 -24.95
N ARG A 84 8.57 5.80 -24.76
CA ARG A 84 8.39 6.47 -23.47
C ARG A 84 7.60 5.62 -22.46
N LEU A 85 6.70 4.77 -22.95
CA LEU A 85 5.78 3.94 -22.15
C LEU A 85 6.16 2.45 -22.18
N TYR A 86 7.11 2.06 -23.00
CA TYR A 86 7.44 0.66 -23.26
C TYR A 86 7.66 -0.13 -21.97
N SER A 87 8.39 0.41 -21.02
CA SER A 87 8.68 -0.25 -19.75
C SER A 87 7.47 -0.34 -18.79
N SER A 88 6.39 0.40 -19.06
CA SER A 88 5.16 0.39 -18.26
C SER A 88 4.08 -0.53 -18.79
N ARG A 89 4.33 -1.24 -19.89
CA ARG A 89 3.35 -2.12 -20.52
C ARG A 89 2.97 -3.31 -19.64
N LEU A 90 1.70 -3.71 -19.69
CA LEU A 90 1.19 -4.87 -18.98
C LEU A 90 1.29 -6.17 -19.79
N TYR A 91 1.36 -6.07 -21.11
CA TYR A 91 1.44 -7.20 -22.04
C TYR A 91 2.66 -7.11 -22.93
N ASN A 92 3.21 -8.26 -23.26
CA ASN A 92 4.23 -8.45 -24.29
C ASN A 92 3.60 -8.44 -25.69
N ASP A 93 4.45 -8.41 -26.72
CA ASP A 93 4.03 -8.41 -28.12
C ASP A 93 3.32 -9.71 -28.55
N ASP A 94 3.56 -10.79 -27.81
CA ASP A 94 2.91 -12.10 -28.00
C ASP A 94 1.62 -12.28 -27.16
N GLU A 95 1.08 -11.17 -26.62
CA GLU A 95 -0.09 -11.13 -25.76
C GLU A 95 0.08 -11.79 -24.39
N SER A 96 1.24 -12.32 -24.06
CA SER A 96 1.53 -12.77 -22.69
C SER A 96 1.66 -11.58 -21.74
N MET A 97 1.36 -11.79 -20.46
CA MET A 97 1.54 -10.74 -19.48
C MET A 97 3.03 -10.51 -19.22
N THR A 98 3.39 -9.24 -19.03
CA THR A 98 4.67 -8.89 -18.44
C THR A 98 4.62 -9.16 -16.92
N GLU A 99 5.77 -9.18 -16.25
CA GLU A 99 5.83 -9.31 -14.79
C GLU A 99 5.04 -8.17 -14.10
N LEU A 100 5.03 -6.98 -14.68
CA LEU A 100 4.20 -5.85 -14.25
C LEU A 100 2.71 -6.14 -14.41
N GLY A 101 2.34 -6.72 -15.56
CA GLY A 101 0.97 -7.14 -15.87
C GLY A 101 0.47 -8.21 -14.91
N GLU A 102 1.28 -9.23 -14.65
CA GLU A 102 0.96 -10.29 -13.71
C GLU A 102 0.74 -9.72 -12.29
N TYR A 103 1.61 -8.82 -11.85
CA TYR A 103 1.46 -8.18 -10.55
C TYR A 103 0.17 -7.36 -10.48
N TYR A 104 -0.12 -6.54 -11.52
CA TYR A 104 -1.32 -5.70 -11.56
C TYR A 104 -2.60 -6.54 -11.59
N ALA A 105 -2.65 -7.57 -12.42
CA ALA A 105 -3.81 -8.45 -12.55
C ALA A 105 -4.08 -9.29 -11.30
N ASN A 106 -3.02 -9.71 -10.61
CA ASN A 106 -3.11 -10.51 -9.39
C ASN A 106 -3.11 -9.67 -8.12
N TYR A 107 -2.96 -8.35 -8.24
CA TYR A 107 -3.05 -7.48 -7.10
C TYR A 107 -4.45 -7.61 -6.48
N LYS A 108 -4.48 -8.20 -5.31
CA LYS A 108 -5.70 -8.29 -4.50
C LYS A 108 -5.55 -7.27 -3.38
N PRO A 109 -6.13 -6.09 -3.57
CA PRO A 109 -6.36 -5.24 -2.44
C PRO A 109 -7.21 -6.02 -1.46
N ASN A 110 -7.16 -5.68 -0.19
CA ASN A 110 -7.99 -6.31 0.82
C ASN A 110 -9.40 -6.59 0.25
N MET A 111 -9.83 -7.85 0.28
CA MET A 111 -11.02 -8.33 -0.46
C MET A 111 -12.33 -7.60 -0.15
N LEU A 112 -12.35 -6.76 0.88
CA LEU A 112 -13.48 -5.91 1.23
C LEU A 112 -13.75 -4.77 0.23
N ALA A 113 -12.81 -4.44 -0.63
CA ALA A 113 -12.97 -3.36 -1.60
C ALA A 113 -13.37 -3.81 -3.02
N GLY A 114 -13.40 -5.10 -3.31
CA GLY A 114 -13.74 -5.63 -4.64
C GLY A 114 -15.22 -5.49 -5.03
N SER A 115 -16.09 -4.97 -4.17
CA SER A 115 -17.54 -4.93 -4.41
C SER A 115 -18.04 -3.67 -5.12
N GLY A 116 -17.15 -2.74 -5.50
CA GLY A 116 -17.58 -1.45 -6.08
C GLY A 116 -18.36 -0.55 -5.12
N LYS A 117 -18.48 -0.97 -3.88
CA LYS A 117 -18.97 -0.13 -2.78
C LYS A 117 -17.75 0.51 -2.12
N ASP A 118 -17.96 1.67 -1.53
CA ASP A 118 -16.96 2.23 -0.61
C ASP A 118 -16.51 1.12 0.33
N PRO A 119 -15.20 1.01 0.64
CA PRO A 119 -14.76 0.01 1.59
C PRO A 119 -15.63 0.18 2.83
N VAL A 120 -16.48 -0.80 3.09
CA VAL A 120 -17.11 -0.91 4.38
C VAL A 120 -15.93 -1.19 5.30
N ILE A 121 -15.47 -0.14 5.96
CA ILE A 121 -14.68 -0.34 7.15
C ILE A 121 -15.69 -1.04 8.05
N GLU A 122 -15.58 -2.35 8.19
CA GLU A 122 -16.17 -2.99 9.34
C GLU A 122 -15.67 -2.15 10.50
N GLU A 123 -16.59 -1.47 11.17
CA GLU A 123 -16.27 -0.81 12.42
C GLU A 123 -15.53 -1.87 13.20
N VAL A 124 -14.24 -1.64 13.38
CA VAL A 124 -13.42 -2.54 14.18
C VAL A 124 -14.20 -2.61 15.49
N THR A 125 -14.83 -3.74 15.75
CA THR A 125 -15.64 -3.91 16.96
C THR A 125 -14.67 -3.75 18.10
N GLU A 126 -14.65 -2.53 18.65
CA GLU A 126 -13.81 -2.21 19.78
C GLU A 126 -14.22 -3.17 20.89
N VAL A 127 -13.29 -3.95 21.37
CA VAL A 127 -13.55 -4.85 22.51
C VAL A 127 -13.93 -3.94 23.68
N PRO A 128 -15.14 -4.08 24.24
CA PRO A 128 -15.57 -3.22 25.33
C PRO A 128 -14.54 -3.21 26.46
N GLY A 129 -14.10 -2.03 26.89
CA GLY A 129 -13.06 -1.86 27.90
C GLY A 129 -11.64 -1.91 27.40
N ASN A 130 -11.40 -2.17 26.12
CA ASN A 130 -10.06 -2.07 25.54
C ASN A 130 -9.75 -0.60 25.25
N LEU A 131 -8.66 -0.08 25.84
CA LEU A 131 -8.22 1.29 25.60
C LEU A 131 -7.46 1.44 24.27
N LEU A 132 -6.92 0.35 23.74
CA LEU A 132 -6.23 0.36 22.47
C LEU A 132 -7.23 0.41 21.30
N LYS A 133 -7.07 1.39 20.44
CA LYS A 133 -7.82 1.50 19.18
C LYS A 133 -7.12 0.72 18.09
N ASN A 134 -7.88 0.06 17.22
CA ASN A 134 -7.31 -0.76 16.14
C ASN A 134 -6.23 -1.74 16.64
N GLY A 135 -6.48 -2.38 17.79
CA GLY A 135 -5.52 -3.32 18.39
C GLY A 135 -5.31 -4.60 17.59
N THR A 136 -6.25 -4.92 16.71
CA THR A 136 -6.19 -6.05 15.77
C THR A 136 -5.60 -5.69 14.42
N PHE A 137 -5.42 -4.41 14.13
CA PHE A 137 -4.99 -3.85 12.84
C PHE A 137 -5.98 -4.05 11.68
N GLU A 138 -7.18 -4.56 11.94
CA GLU A 138 -8.17 -4.91 10.92
C GLU A 138 -8.80 -3.72 10.20
N SER A 139 -8.51 -2.49 10.63
CA SER A 139 -8.90 -1.29 9.87
C SER A 139 -8.19 -1.15 8.51
N GLY A 140 -7.21 -2.00 8.22
CA GLY A 140 -6.37 -1.89 7.02
C GLY A 140 -5.41 -0.70 7.04
N SER A 141 -5.33 0.00 8.17
CA SER A 141 -4.43 1.13 8.41
C SER A 141 -3.69 0.94 9.72
N ILE A 142 -2.49 1.50 9.83
CA ILE A 142 -1.79 1.54 11.12
C ILE A 142 -2.41 2.57 12.08
N SER A 143 -3.12 3.57 11.57
CA SER A 143 -3.76 4.58 12.41
C SER A 143 -4.77 3.95 13.40
N PRO A 144 -4.82 4.40 14.66
CA PRO A 144 -4.11 5.55 15.24
C PRO A 144 -2.75 5.20 15.88
N TRP A 145 -2.16 4.08 15.52
CA TRP A 145 -0.81 3.73 16.00
C TRP A 145 0.23 4.64 15.35
N GLY A 146 1.14 5.16 16.16
CA GLY A 146 2.36 5.78 15.69
C GLY A 146 3.40 4.72 15.35
N GLY A 147 4.21 4.99 14.35
CA GLY A 147 5.35 4.14 13.97
C GLY A 147 6.66 4.93 14.03
N PHE A 148 7.73 4.27 14.38
CA PHE A 148 9.07 4.82 14.33
C PHE A 148 9.97 3.94 13.47
N LYS A 149 10.72 4.55 12.55
CA LYS A 149 11.60 3.88 11.59
C LYS A 149 10.84 2.83 10.76
N ASN A 150 11.16 1.56 10.92
CA ASN A 150 10.74 0.47 10.05
C ASN A 150 9.45 -0.24 10.50
N ALA A 151 8.53 0.48 11.14
CA ALA A 151 7.21 -0.07 11.43
C ALA A 151 6.32 0.00 10.18
N VAL A 152 5.81 -1.11 9.74
CA VAL A 152 4.99 -1.24 8.52
C VAL A 152 3.73 -2.02 8.83
N LEU A 153 2.61 -1.55 8.33
CA LEU A 153 1.41 -2.36 8.26
C LEU A 153 1.53 -3.29 7.05
N ASN A 154 1.46 -4.59 7.27
CA ASN A 154 1.32 -5.54 6.18
C ASN A 154 -0.11 -6.07 6.14
N ALA A 155 -0.78 -5.80 5.03
CA ALA A 155 -1.88 -6.63 4.62
C ALA A 155 -1.34 -8.06 4.50
N SER A 156 -1.97 -8.97 5.21
CA SER A 156 -1.60 -10.34 5.37
C SER A 156 -0.96 -10.99 4.17
N VAL A 157 0.22 -11.47 4.33
CA VAL A 157 0.72 -12.47 3.41
C VAL A 157 0.86 -13.83 4.09
N GLN A 158 0.93 -13.92 5.40
CA GLN A 158 1.09 -15.22 6.08
C GLN A 158 0.67 -15.14 7.55
N ASP A 159 -0.40 -15.85 7.89
CA ASP A 159 -0.83 -16.15 9.26
C ASP A 159 -0.91 -14.96 10.24
N PRO A 160 -1.81 -13.99 10.08
CA PRO A 160 -2.18 -13.14 11.20
C PRO A 160 -2.72 -14.04 12.33
N ASN A 161 -2.64 -13.58 13.57
CA ASN A 161 -3.23 -14.33 14.68
C ASN A 161 -4.74 -14.48 14.51
N THR A 162 -5.37 -13.41 14.02
CA THR A 162 -6.79 -13.36 13.63
C THR A 162 -6.93 -12.38 12.46
N GLY A 163 -8.00 -12.50 11.69
CA GLY A 163 -8.32 -11.58 10.61
C GLY A 163 -7.37 -11.60 9.43
N ASN A 164 -7.10 -10.42 8.85
CA ASN A 164 -6.38 -10.27 7.59
C ASN A 164 -5.11 -9.42 7.70
N PHE A 165 -4.92 -8.70 8.80
CA PHE A 165 -3.87 -7.71 8.95
C PHE A 165 -3.00 -7.95 10.18
N LEU A 166 -1.77 -7.50 10.10
CA LEU A 166 -0.83 -7.45 11.20
C LEU A 166 0.08 -6.23 11.07
N ALA A 167 0.59 -5.73 12.17
CA ALA A 167 1.71 -4.80 12.15
C ALA A 167 3.03 -5.56 12.11
N ARG A 168 3.93 -5.16 11.21
CA ARG A 168 5.28 -5.69 11.11
C ARG A 168 6.29 -4.65 11.54
N ILE A 169 7.19 -5.02 12.41
CA ILE A 169 8.34 -4.22 12.80
C ILE A 169 9.56 -4.85 12.16
N GLU A 170 10.21 -4.12 11.28
CA GLU A 170 11.44 -4.58 10.65
C GLU A 170 12.63 -4.53 11.62
N PRO A 171 13.66 -5.36 11.44
CA PRO A 171 14.86 -5.32 12.26
C PRO A 171 15.49 -3.93 12.30
N HIS A 172 16.19 -3.64 13.36
CA HIS A 172 16.90 -2.39 13.62
C HIS A 172 16.01 -1.20 14.02
N ASP A 173 15.66 -1.17 15.30
CA ASP A 173 15.05 -0.02 16.00
C ASP A 173 13.65 0.42 15.53
N GLY A 174 12.87 -0.48 14.91
CA GLY A 174 11.46 -0.21 14.62
C GLY A 174 10.61 -0.31 15.88
N SER A 175 9.61 0.53 16.01
CA SER A 175 8.60 0.45 17.07
C SER A 175 7.24 0.88 16.58
N ILE A 176 6.20 0.39 17.22
CA ILE A 176 4.85 0.92 17.14
C ILE A 176 4.41 1.34 18.54
N PHE A 177 3.63 2.38 18.63
CA PHE A 177 3.12 2.88 19.90
C PHE A 177 1.74 3.49 19.75
N GLN A 178 1.00 3.52 20.86
CA GLN A 178 -0.25 4.26 20.97
C GLN A 178 -0.28 4.96 22.33
N ILE A 179 -0.71 6.21 22.35
CA ILE A 179 -0.93 6.96 23.59
C ILE A 179 -2.36 6.73 24.00
N ILE A 180 -2.56 6.32 25.25
CA ILE A 180 -3.88 6.08 25.85
C ILE A 180 -4.03 6.89 27.13
N ASP A 181 -5.25 7.33 27.38
CA ASP A 181 -5.60 7.97 28.66
C ASP A 181 -5.84 6.90 29.72
N VAL A 182 -5.28 7.10 30.90
CA VAL A 182 -5.42 6.20 32.04
C VAL A 182 -5.91 6.97 33.28
N GLU A 183 -6.63 6.28 34.14
CA GLU A 183 -7.13 6.83 35.39
C GLU A 183 -6.18 6.50 36.55
N GLU A 184 -5.91 7.48 37.41
CA GLU A 184 -5.10 7.30 38.61
C GLU A 184 -5.71 6.23 39.53
N GLY A 185 -4.86 5.36 40.05
CA GLY A 185 -5.26 4.29 40.98
C GLY A 185 -5.90 3.07 40.32
N LYS A 186 -6.05 3.03 38.99
CA LYS A 186 -6.51 1.85 38.27
C LYS A 186 -5.35 0.92 37.91
N THR A 187 -5.66 -0.36 37.82
CA THR A 187 -4.73 -1.38 37.31
C THR A 187 -5.14 -1.73 35.88
N TYR A 188 -4.17 -1.76 35.00
CA TYR A 188 -4.35 -2.11 33.59
C TYR A 188 -3.54 -3.35 33.27
N SER A 189 -4.06 -4.23 32.42
CA SER A 189 -3.34 -5.35 31.84
C SER A 189 -3.05 -5.07 30.37
N HIS A 190 -1.86 -5.41 29.92
CA HIS A 190 -1.46 -5.32 28.53
C HIS A 190 -1.12 -6.71 28.02
N SER A 191 -1.67 -7.10 26.88
CA SER A 191 -1.37 -8.36 26.21
C SER A 191 -1.28 -8.15 24.69
N PHE A 192 -0.43 -8.92 24.05
CA PHE A 192 -0.30 -8.91 22.61
C PHE A 192 0.19 -10.26 22.10
N PHE A 193 -0.08 -10.54 20.84
CA PHE A 193 0.47 -11.68 20.13
C PHE A 193 1.62 -11.21 19.24
N HIS A 194 2.72 -11.93 19.27
CA HIS A 194 3.85 -11.64 18.40
C HIS A 194 4.42 -12.91 17.78
N ARG A 195 5.04 -12.76 16.64
CA ARG A 195 5.75 -13.82 15.95
C ARG A 195 7.02 -13.27 15.32
N TRP A 196 8.07 -14.05 15.40
CA TRP A 196 9.32 -13.75 14.71
C TRP A 196 9.28 -14.33 13.30
N LYS A 197 9.72 -13.56 12.32
CA LYS A 197 9.91 -14.05 10.94
C LYS A 197 11.10 -15.01 10.86
N THR A 198 12.12 -14.75 11.68
CA THR A 198 13.35 -15.56 11.84
C THR A 198 13.66 -15.66 13.30
N THR A 199 14.49 -16.65 13.72
CA THR A 199 14.93 -16.75 15.11
C THR A 199 15.60 -15.44 15.53
N PRO A 200 15.14 -14.77 16.58
CA PRO A 200 15.71 -13.51 17.02
C PRO A 200 17.09 -13.72 17.62
N THR A 201 18.00 -12.82 17.32
CA THR A 201 19.30 -12.74 17.98
C THR A 201 19.25 -11.86 19.23
N ASN A 202 18.19 -11.09 19.42
CA ASN A 202 17.98 -10.16 20.52
C ASN A 202 16.66 -10.44 21.23
N THR A 203 16.59 -10.07 22.52
CA THR A 203 15.36 -10.18 23.31
C THR A 203 14.36 -9.10 22.93
N PHE A 204 13.08 -9.48 22.94
CA PHE A 204 11.97 -8.54 22.85
C PHE A 204 11.76 -7.89 24.22
N ASN A 205 11.71 -6.57 24.28
CA ASN A 205 11.34 -5.83 25.48
C ASN A 205 9.95 -5.23 25.26
N ALA A 206 9.02 -5.60 26.12
CA ALA A 206 7.66 -5.05 26.18
C ALA A 206 7.58 -3.92 27.20
#